data_7eaa074158eacbc3e7c8ea7271f2124c
#
_entry.id   7eaa074158eacbc3e7c8ea7271f2124c
#
_cell.length_a   1.000
_cell.length_b   1.000
_cell.length_c   1.000
_cell.angle_alpha   90.00
_cell.angle_beta   90.00
_cell.angle_gamma   90.00
#
_symmetry.space_group_name_H-M   'P 1'
#
loop_
_entity.id
_entity.type
_entity.pdbx_description
1 polymer ?
#
loop_
_entity_poly.entity_id
_entity_poly.type
_entity_poly.pdbx_seq_one_letter_code
_entity_poly.pdbx_strand_id
1 'polypeptide(L)'
;MKDSIEASLTEKNTHPVRDVLWGHIYMTEEQAALTEAAPFMRLHRIFQLGPVYHVYPGATHTRASHSIGVYHLGKRLLFNLSERGGSAWLSAQGVKSFLAACLLHDLGHFPYTHSLKELPLTPHEGLTGAIILKEPMRSLVGKTGADPEFTAAIVDKEIEGCTDELSFYRKLLSGALDPDKLDYLNRDARYCGVPYGAQDVDFIMSRLNPDINRGVDIDSRLIPNVESVLFSKYLMYRTVYWHRQVRAATAMVKKALINGLKSGNLKEEELYNLDDYSLFTLLGQKIGGSLIESIQEGRIYSAALEISVNLDEESQNTSDLPFDIIEVRNINKRAVFEEEIAKKLRNSSNIELAEITGEDIIIDIPEPVSFETGLYVTDEQKLFSESSSAFKAETVNAFIKTLYTVRIFINQKYYRSLKTIMKNYSILDRESWRL
;
A
#
# COMPACT_ATOMS: atom_id res chain seq x y z
N MET A 1 24.75 15.37 24.38
CA MET A 1 23.61 15.17 23.44
C MET A 1 23.99 14.23 22.32
N LYS A 2 25.04 14.49 21.54
CA LYS A 2 25.51 13.57 20.45
C LYS A 2 25.79 12.17 21.02
N ASP A 3 26.58 12.06 22.10
CA ASP A 3 26.92 10.78 22.74
C ASP A 3 25.70 9.99 23.22
N SER A 4 24.62 10.65 23.65
CA SER A 4 23.38 9.99 24.08
C SER A 4 22.54 9.49 22.90
N ILE A 5 22.58 10.18 21.74
CA ILE A 5 21.91 9.75 20.50
C ILE A 5 22.66 8.57 19.91
N GLU A 6 23.99 8.65 19.80
CA GLU A 6 24.83 7.55 19.33
C GLU A 6 24.66 6.31 20.23
N ALA A 7 24.61 6.49 21.55
CA ALA A 7 24.31 5.39 22.47
C ALA A 7 22.95 4.75 22.17
N SER A 8 21.90 5.54 21.93
CA SER A 8 20.56 5.03 21.58
C SER A 8 20.54 4.26 20.24
N LEU A 9 21.43 4.60 19.31
CA LEU A 9 21.54 3.92 18.01
C LEU A 9 22.52 2.73 18.03
N THR A 10 23.49 2.69 18.97
CA THR A 10 24.53 1.69 19.07
C THR A 10 24.43 0.80 20.31
N GLU A 11 23.38 0.97 21.14
CA GLU A 11 23.11 0.13 22.32
C GLU A 11 23.28 -1.36 21.99
N LYS A 12 23.76 -2.14 22.98
CA LYS A 12 24.01 -3.57 22.83
C LYS A 12 22.74 -4.30 22.38
N ASN A 13 22.67 -4.50 21.08
CA ASN A 13 21.59 -5.26 20.47
C ASN A 13 21.94 -6.75 20.61
N THR A 14 21.25 -7.43 21.49
CA THR A 14 21.53 -8.84 21.84
C THR A 14 20.59 -9.82 21.13
N HIS A 15 19.48 -9.33 20.54
CA HIS A 15 18.48 -10.15 19.88
C HIS A 15 18.63 -10.04 18.34
N PRO A 16 19.31 -11.01 17.69
CA PRO A 16 19.41 -11.03 16.23
C PRO A 16 18.16 -11.61 15.60
N VAL A 17 17.60 -10.90 14.62
CA VAL A 17 16.56 -11.40 13.71
C VAL A 17 17.19 -11.59 12.34
N ARG A 18 17.06 -12.79 11.75
CA ARG A 18 17.54 -13.03 10.39
C ARG A 18 16.55 -12.57 9.36
N ASP A 19 16.93 -11.60 8.54
CA ASP A 19 16.14 -11.08 7.43
C ASP A 19 16.71 -11.48 6.07
N VAL A 20 15.82 -11.67 5.08
CA VAL A 20 16.19 -12.13 3.72
C VAL A 20 16.96 -11.07 2.94
N LEU A 21 16.69 -9.77 3.21
CA LEU A 21 17.33 -8.64 2.53
C LEU A 21 18.52 -8.09 3.34
N TRP A 22 18.26 -7.82 4.62
CA TRP A 22 19.14 -7.01 5.45
C TRP A 22 20.11 -7.84 6.31
N GLY A 23 20.07 -9.16 6.17
CA GLY A 23 20.94 -10.06 6.92
C GLY A 23 20.54 -10.17 8.39
N HIS A 24 21.42 -9.87 9.34
CA HIS A 24 21.08 -9.85 10.75
C HIS A 24 20.67 -8.44 11.18
N ILE A 25 19.43 -8.33 11.65
CA ILE A 25 18.87 -7.12 12.26
C ILE A 25 18.94 -7.32 13.77
N TYR A 26 19.59 -6.41 14.47
CA TYR A 26 19.79 -6.51 15.91
C TYR A 26 18.87 -5.54 16.66
N MET A 27 18.21 -6.07 17.68
CA MET A 27 17.30 -5.34 18.56
C MET A 27 17.78 -5.41 20.02
N THR A 28 17.36 -4.46 20.85
CA THR A 28 17.45 -4.61 22.31
C THR A 28 16.40 -5.62 22.79
N GLU A 29 16.51 -6.08 24.06
CA GLU A 29 15.51 -6.98 24.67
C GLU A 29 14.12 -6.35 24.67
N GLU A 30 14.04 -5.05 24.99
CA GLU A 30 12.77 -4.32 25.03
C GLU A 30 12.15 -4.13 23.64
N GLN A 31 12.98 -3.94 22.59
CA GLN A 31 12.50 -3.86 21.22
C GLN A 31 12.03 -5.23 20.71
N ALA A 32 12.74 -6.31 21.08
CA ALA A 32 12.31 -7.67 20.76
C ALA A 32 10.95 -7.98 21.42
N ALA A 33 10.74 -7.58 22.68
CA ALA A 33 9.46 -7.74 23.37
C ALA A 33 8.27 -7.05 22.65
N LEU A 34 8.51 -5.96 21.90
CA LEU A 34 7.47 -5.36 21.04
C LEU A 34 7.04 -6.32 19.92
N THR A 35 7.98 -7.06 19.36
CA THR A 35 7.68 -8.00 18.26
C THR A 35 7.00 -9.29 18.73
N GLU A 36 7.12 -9.61 20.01
CA GLU A 36 6.47 -10.76 20.64
C GLU A 36 5.04 -10.45 21.13
N ALA A 37 4.67 -9.19 21.19
CA ALA A 37 3.33 -8.77 21.62
C ALA A 37 2.26 -9.20 20.60
N ALA A 38 1.07 -9.60 21.10
CA ALA A 38 -0.01 -10.13 20.27
C ALA A 38 -0.41 -9.23 19.07
N PRO A 39 -0.47 -7.88 19.20
CA PRO A 39 -0.74 -7.02 18.06
C PRO A 39 0.31 -7.14 16.95
N PHE A 40 1.61 -7.23 17.30
CA PHE A 40 2.68 -7.41 16.32
C PHE A 40 2.69 -8.84 15.75
N MET A 41 2.51 -9.87 16.60
CA MET A 41 2.45 -11.26 16.16
C MET A 41 1.35 -11.52 15.13
N ARG A 42 0.27 -10.74 15.13
CA ARG A 42 -0.77 -10.77 14.10
C ARG A 42 -0.21 -10.41 12.72
N LEU A 43 0.74 -9.47 12.63
CA LEU A 43 1.35 -9.05 11.34
C LEU A 43 2.09 -10.20 10.64
N HIS A 44 2.54 -11.24 11.36
CA HIS A 44 3.11 -12.45 10.76
C HIS A 44 2.10 -13.27 9.95
N ARG A 45 0.81 -13.00 10.07
CA ARG A 45 -0.28 -13.68 9.38
C ARG A 45 -1.04 -12.76 8.42
N ILE A 46 -0.46 -11.59 8.10
CA ILE A 46 -0.99 -10.68 7.08
C ILE A 46 0.05 -10.58 5.97
N PHE A 47 -0.30 -11.03 4.77
CA PHE A 47 0.55 -10.89 3.61
C PHE A 47 0.70 -9.41 3.22
N GLN A 48 1.95 -9.00 2.99
CA GLN A 48 2.25 -7.62 2.58
C GLN A 48 1.51 -7.22 1.30
N LEU A 49 1.44 -8.13 0.34
CA LEU A 49 0.88 -7.89 -0.98
C LEU A 49 -0.49 -8.54 -1.19
N GLY A 50 -1.16 -9.01 -0.13
CA GLY A 50 -2.47 -9.66 -0.24
C GLY A 50 -2.47 -10.77 -1.31
N PRO A 51 -3.29 -10.68 -2.38
CA PRO A 51 -3.50 -11.79 -3.32
C PRO A 51 -2.42 -11.91 -4.41
N VAL A 52 -1.30 -11.19 -4.32
CA VAL A 52 -0.23 -11.22 -5.33
C VAL A 52 0.35 -12.61 -5.53
N TYR A 53 0.30 -13.47 -4.51
CA TYR A 53 0.76 -14.88 -4.59
C TYR A 53 0.03 -15.71 -5.65
N HIS A 54 -1.16 -15.32 -6.09
CA HIS A 54 -1.86 -15.97 -7.21
C HIS A 54 -1.12 -15.83 -8.55
N VAL A 55 -0.27 -14.82 -8.67
CA VAL A 55 0.52 -14.55 -9.88
C VAL A 55 2.02 -14.79 -9.63
N TYR A 56 2.49 -14.39 -8.45
CA TYR A 56 3.86 -14.52 -8.00
C TYR A 56 3.89 -15.41 -6.75
N PRO A 57 4.01 -16.74 -6.88
CA PRO A 57 3.87 -17.66 -5.74
C PRO A 57 4.83 -17.42 -4.58
N GLY A 58 5.97 -16.77 -4.84
CA GLY A 58 6.93 -16.36 -3.81
C GLY A 58 6.50 -15.14 -2.99
N ALA A 59 5.47 -14.40 -3.41
CA ALA A 59 5.00 -13.17 -2.75
C ALA A 59 4.17 -13.46 -1.49
N THR A 60 4.77 -14.17 -0.53
CA THR A 60 4.14 -14.60 0.73
C THR A 60 4.78 -13.96 1.96
N HIS A 61 5.63 -12.96 1.78
CA HIS A 61 6.21 -12.20 2.89
C HIS A 61 5.13 -11.40 3.62
N THR A 62 5.37 -11.21 4.90
CA THR A 62 4.38 -10.67 5.83
C THR A 62 4.69 -9.24 6.22
N ARG A 63 3.68 -8.53 6.73
CA ARG A 63 3.86 -7.18 7.29
C ARG A 63 4.83 -7.14 8.45
N ALA A 64 4.93 -8.22 9.24
CA ALA A 64 5.93 -8.32 10.30
C ALA A 64 7.37 -8.26 9.77
N SER A 65 7.68 -9.02 8.70
CA SER A 65 9.02 -8.99 8.11
C SER A 65 9.35 -7.62 7.50
N HIS A 66 8.36 -6.95 6.91
CA HIS A 66 8.47 -5.59 6.41
C HIS A 66 8.73 -4.61 7.57
N SER A 67 7.91 -4.61 8.61
CA SER A 67 8.05 -3.71 9.77
C SER A 67 9.43 -3.82 10.44
N ILE A 68 9.97 -5.04 10.54
CA ILE A 68 11.34 -5.28 11.05
C ILE A 68 12.38 -4.67 10.10
N GLY A 69 12.18 -4.77 8.77
CA GLY A 69 13.02 -4.12 7.77
C GLY A 69 12.97 -2.60 7.86
N VAL A 70 11.78 -2.01 8.01
CA VAL A 70 11.59 -0.56 8.20
C VAL A 70 12.30 -0.06 9.47
N TYR A 71 12.21 -0.80 10.57
CA TYR A 71 12.98 -0.51 11.78
C TYR A 71 14.49 -0.49 11.50
N HIS A 72 15.02 -1.49 10.80
CA HIS A 72 16.44 -1.56 10.46
C HIS A 72 16.87 -0.36 9.62
N LEU A 73 16.12 -0.03 8.59
CA LEU A 73 16.42 1.10 7.72
C LEU A 73 16.26 2.44 8.43
N GLY A 74 15.24 2.59 9.29
CA GLY A 74 15.05 3.76 10.13
C GLY A 74 16.23 4.01 11.08
N LYS A 75 16.77 2.94 11.68
CA LYS A 75 17.97 3.00 12.53
C LYS A 75 19.20 3.45 11.74
N ARG A 76 19.42 2.89 10.55
CA ARG A 76 20.52 3.27 9.64
C ARG A 76 20.38 4.71 9.16
N LEU A 77 19.17 5.12 8.80
CA LEU A 77 18.88 6.49 8.37
C LEU A 77 19.25 7.47 9.48
N LEU A 78 18.73 7.28 10.70
CA LEU A 78 19.02 8.18 11.82
C LEU A 78 20.52 8.22 12.15
N PHE A 79 21.23 7.08 12.09
CA PHE A 79 22.66 7.05 12.30
C PHE A 79 23.39 7.97 11.28
N ASN A 80 23.08 7.81 9.99
CA ASN A 80 23.70 8.63 8.94
C ASN A 80 23.35 10.12 9.07
N LEU A 81 22.10 10.44 9.39
CA LEU A 81 21.67 11.83 9.59
C LEU A 81 22.30 12.46 10.82
N SER A 82 22.49 11.71 11.91
CA SER A 82 23.15 12.21 13.13
C SER A 82 24.61 12.59 12.87
N GLU A 83 25.32 11.77 12.11
CA GLU A 83 26.72 12.05 11.69
C GLU A 83 26.83 13.31 10.80
N ARG A 84 25.76 13.65 10.10
CA ARG A 84 25.68 14.82 9.20
C ARG A 84 25.08 16.08 9.83
N GLY A 85 25.05 16.14 11.17
CA GLY A 85 24.62 17.33 11.90
C GLY A 85 23.17 17.26 12.42
N GLY A 86 22.39 16.24 12.07
CA GLY A 86 21.02 16.07 12.57
C GLY A 86 20.92 15.93 14.08
N SER A 87 22.00 15.50 14.75
CA SER A 87 22.06 15.42 16.22
C SER A 87 21.91 16.76 16.95
N ALA A 88 21.96 17.89 16.25
CA ALA A 88 21.83 19.21 16.86
C ALA A 88 20.43 19.49 17.40
N TRP A 89 19.39 18.85 16.87
CA TRP A 89 17.98 19.08 17.24
C TRP A 89 17.22 17.80 17.62
N LEU A 90 17.86 16.64 17.63
CA LEU A 90 17.25 15.38 18.03
C LEU A 90 17.43 15.14 19.53
N SER A 91 16.41 14.57 20.16
CA SER A 91 16.49 14.06 21.53
C SER A 91 16.70 12.54 21.55
N ALA A 92 17.34 12.01 22.59
CA ALA A 92 17.49 10.55 22.75
C ALA A 92 16.13 9.83 22.84
N GLN A 93 15.15 10.46 23.51
CA GLN A 93 13.79 9.93 23.60
C GLN A 93 13.10 9.97 22.23
N GLY A 94 13.23 11.05 21.46
CA GLY A 94 12.69 11.18 20.11
C GLY A 94 13.26 10.13 19.16
N VAL A 95 14.58 9.87 19.21
CA VAL A 95 15.24 8.79 18.46
C VAL A 95 14.62 7.43 18.78
N LYS A 96 14.45 7.10 20.07
CA LYS A 96 13.83 5.84 20.52
C LYS A 96 12.37 5.75 20.06
N SER A 97 11.63 6.86 20.16
CA SER A 97 10.24 6.93 19.68
C SER A 97 10.11 6.75 18.17
N PHE A 98 11.03 7.32 17.37
CA PHE A 98 11.05 7.10 15.93
C PHE A 98 11.38 5.64 15.57
N LEU A 99 12.33 5.00 16.27
CA LEU A 99 12.63 3.59 16.03
C LEU A 99 11.45 2.68 16.40
N ALA A 100 10.74 2.99 17.50
CA ALA A 100 9.51 2.30 17.85
C ALA A 100 8.42 2.54 16.81
N ALA A 101 8.27 3.77 16.30
CA ALA A 101 7.33 4.10 15.22
C ALA A 101 7.65 3.33 13.93
N CYS A 102 8.91 3.25 13.51
CA CYS A 102 9.32 2.43 12.36
C CYS A 102 8.95 0.95 12.53
N LEU A 103 9.13 0.39 13.74
CA LEU A 103 8.79 -1.01 14.01
C LEU A 103 7.28 -1.25 14.05
N LEU A 104 6.50 -0.28 14.50
CA LEU A 104 5.09 -0.44 14.81
C LEU A 104 4.14 0.21 13.81
N HIS A 105 4.63 0.90 12.77
CA HIS A 105 3.81 1.74 11.88
C HIS A 105 2.64 0.98 11.23
N ASP A 106 2.79 -0.32 11.02
CA ASP A 106 1.83 -1.20 10.35
C ASP A 106 0.86 -1.94 11.30
N LEU A 107 0.90 -1.68 12.64
CA LEU A 107 0.06 -2.41 13.60
C LEU A 107 -1.44 -2.31 13.32
N GLY A 108 -1.90 -1.21 12.77
CA GLY A 108 -3.31 -0.98 12.43
C GLY A 108 -3.76 -1.66 11.15
N HIS A 109 -2.86 -2.26 10.38
CA HIS A 109 -3.26 -2.96 9.16
C HIS A 109 -4.08 -4.21 9.45
N PHE A 110 -5.09 -4.42 8.63
CA PHE A 110 -5.84 -5.64 8.45
C PHE A 110 -5.77 -6.05 6.98
N PRO A 111 -6.17 -7.28 6.59
CA PRO A 111 -6.03 -7.72 5.21
C PRO A 111 -6.69 -6.77 4.21
N TYR A 112 -6.02 -6.51 3.09
CA TYR A 112 -6.51 -5.65 1.99
C TYR A 112 -6.71 -4.16 2.34
N THR A 113 -6.25 -3.65 3.48
CA THR A 113 -6.47 -2.27 3.94
C THR A 113 -6.25 -1.21 2.85
N HIS A 114 -5.13 -1.28 2.12
CA HIS A 114 -4.85 -0.30 1.06
C HIS A 114 -5.86 -0.34 -0.10
N SER A 115 -6.47 -1.49 -0.35
CA SER A 115 -7.46 -1.66 -1.43
C SER A 115 -8.85 -1.21 -1.01
N LEU A 116 -9.08 -0.93 0.27
CA LEU A 116 -10.36 -0.55 0.85
C LEU A 116 -10.49 0.95 1.15
N LYS A 117 -9.54 1.78 0.69
CA LYS A 117 -9.50 3.23 0.96
C LYS A 117 -10.75 4.00 0.48
N GLU A 118 -11.51 3.46 -0.46
CA GLU A 118 -12.78 4.06 -0.90
C GLU A 118 -13.96 3.77 0.06
N LEU A 119 -13.77 2.88 1.06
CA LEU A 119 -14.74 2.65 2.11
C LEU A 119 -14.53 3.62 3.27
N PRO A 120 -15.58 4.01 4.00
CA PRO A 120 -15.47 4.90 5.15
C PRO A 120 -14.94 4.15 6.38
N LEU A 121 -13.77 3.51 6.24
CA LEU A 121 -13.09 2.78 7.32
C LEU A 121 -12.07 3.69 8.00
N THR A 122 -11.81 3.42 9.28
CA THR A 122 -10.76 4.12 10.01
C THR A 122 -9.39 3.87 9.35
N PRO A 123 -8.62 4.93 9.02
CA PRO A 123 -7.28 4.77 8.46
C PRO A 123 -6.37 3.91 9.36
N HIS A 124 -5.52 3.10 8.74
CA HIS A 124 -4.64 2.19 9.51
C HIS A 124 -3.63 2.94 10.39
N GLU A 125 -3.26 4.15 10.02
CA GLU A 125 -2.41 5.03 10.84
C GLU A 125 -3.11 5.37 12.16
N GLY A 126 -4.39 5.74 12.11
CA GLY A 126 -5.21 6.01 13.31
C GLY A 126 -5.40 4.76 14.16
N LEU A 127 -5.64 3.60 13.53
CA LEU A 127 -5.70 2.31 14.24
C LEU A 127 -4.36 1.97 14.89
N THR A 128 -3.24 2.23 14.23
CA THR A 128 -1.89 2.03 14.77
C THR A 128 -1.68 2.91 16.00
N GLY A 129 -1.99 4.21 15.90
CA GLY A 129 -1.89 5.14 17.02
C GLY A 129 -2.71 4.66 18.23
N ALA A 130 -3.95 4.26 18.01
CA ALA A 130 -4.82 3.72 19.05
C ALA A 130 -4.27 2.43 19.71
N ILE A 131 -3.66 1.53 18.92
CA ILE A 131 -3.03 0.30 19.43
C ILE A 131 -1.80 0.63 20.28
N ILE A 132 -0.94 1.55 19.83
CA ILE A 132 0.26 1.99 20.57
C ILE A 132 -0.12 2.57 21.93
N LEU A 133 -1.18 3.35 21.99
CA LEU A 133 -1.64 4.02 23.23
C LEU A 133 -2.41 3.10 24.19
N LYS A 134 -2.72 1.87 23.78
CA LYS A 134 -3.46 0.88 24.59
C LYS A 134 -2.51 -0.15 25.18
N GLU A 135 -2.85 -0.64 26.40
CA GLU A 135 -2.12 -1.76 27.01
C GLU A 135 -2.31 -3.06 26.20
N PRO A 136 -1.29 -3.91 26.07
CA PRO A 136 0.05 -3.82 26.70
C PRO A 136 1.06 -2.97 25.90
N MET A 137 0.74 -2.51 24.68
CA MET A 137 1.69 -1.82 23.79
C MET A 137 2.23 -0.53 24.41
N ARG A 138 1.38 0.24 25.07
CA ARG A 138 1.79 1.48 25.76
C ARG A 138 2.95 1.25 26.74
N SER A 139 2.79 0.27 27.64
CA SER A 139 3.83 -0.09 28.59
C SER A 139 5.08 -0.64 27.94
N LEU A 140 4.94 -1.46 26.89
CA LEU A 140 6.08 -2.04 26.15
C LEU A 140 6.88 -0.98 25.41
N VAL A 141 6.23 -0.02 24.76
CA VAL A 141 6.89 1.13 24.11
C VAL A 141 7.64 1.95 25.15
N GLY A 142 7.02 2.26 26.30
CA GLY A 142 7.68 2.99 27.38
C GLY A 142 8.94 2.29 27.90
N LYS A 143 8.96 0.95 27.98
CA LYS A 143 10.15 0.17 28.39
C LYS A 143 11.34 0.32 27.44
N THR A 144 11.13 0.58 26.15
CA THR A 144 12.21 0.88 25.21
C THR A 144 12.89 2.24 25.48
N GLY A 145 12.32 3.06 26.38
CA GLY A 145 12.70 4.45 26.63
C GLY A 145 12.11 5.42 25.58
N ALA A 146 11.21 4.94 24.73
CA ALA A 146 10.39 5.77 23.85
C ALA A 146 9.20 6.37 24.63
N ASP A 147 8.68 7.47 24.11
CA ASP A 147 7.43 8.06 24.57
C ASP A 147 6.26 7.48 23.74
N PRO A 148 5.28 6.80 24.36
CA PRO A 148 4.17 6.20 23.60
C PRO A 148 3.32 7.21 22.86
N GLU A 149 3.05 8.39 23.45
CA GLU A 149 2.28 9.46 22.84
C GLU A 149 3.02 10.05 21.63
N PHE A 150 4.32 10.31 21.81
CA PHE A 150 5.15 10.81 20.72
C PHE A 150 5.31 9.75 19.59
N THR A 151 5.47 8.47 19.96
CA THR A 151 5.53 7.34 19.01
C THR A 151 4.24 7.24 18.18
N ALA A 152 3.08 7.29 18.84
CA ALA A 152 1.79 7.28 18.18
C ALA A 152 1.61 8.50 17.26
N ALA A 153 2.01 9.71 17.71
CA ALA A 153 1.93 10.94 16.94
C ALA A 153 2.87 10.96 15.71
N ILE A 154 3.97 10.21 15.70
CA ILE A 154 4.80 10.05 14.51
C ILE A 154 4.04 9.30 13.41
N VAL A 155 3.29 8.24 13.75
CA VAL A 155 2.55 7.39 12.81
C VAL A 155 1.23 8.04 12.42
N ASP A 156 0.43 8.42 13.40
CA ASP A 156 -0.88 9.04 13.21
C ASP A 156 -0.76 10.56 13.21
N LYS A 157 -0.93 11.15 12.03
CA LYS A 157 -0.80 12.61 11.83
C LYS A 157 -1.99 13.40 12.40
N GLU A 158 -3.10 12.74 12.69
CA GLU A 158 -4.29 13.35 13.31
C GLU A 158 -4.07 13.59 14.80
N ILE A 159 -3.11 12.90 15.44
CA ILE A 159 -2.72 13.21 16.83
C ILE A 159 -2.02 14.56 16.85
N GLU A 160 -2.56 15.49 17.63
CA GLU A 160 -2.00 16.83 17.76
C GLU A 160 -0.57 16.82 18.31
N GLY A 161 0.30 17.67 17.77
CA GLY A 161 1.67 17.88 18.22
C GLY A 161 2.38 18.89 17.30
N CYS A 162 3.04 19.87 17.93
CA CYS A 162 3.58 21.04 17.22
C CYS A 162 5.10 21.21 17.40
N THR A 163 5.87 20.15 17.72
CA THR A 163 7.33 20.28 17.82
C THR A 163 8.00 20.07 16.47
N ASP A 164 9.09 20.82 16.22
CA ASP A 164 9.88 20.65 15.00
C ASP A 164 10.44 19.21 14.90
N GLU A 165 10.83 18.62 16.04
CA GLU A 165 11.31 17.24 16.12
C GLU A 165 10.24 16.23 15.68
N LEU A 166 8.98 16.39 16.11
CA LEU A 166 7.87 15.53 15.68
C LEU A 166 7.61 15.68 14.17
N SER A 167 7.59 16.92 13.68
CA SER A 167 7.43 17.20 12.25
C SER A 167 8.54 16.57 11.42
N PHE A 168 9.77 16.63 11.90
CA PHE A 168 10.91 15.97 11.27
C PHE A 168 10.74 14.46 11.17
N TYR A 169 10.40 13.77 12.27
CA TYR A 169 10.19 12.31 12.24
C TYR A 169 9.01 11.89 11.36
N ARG A 170 7.92 12.66 11.34
CA ARG A 170 6.80 12.41 10.42
C ARG A 170 7.23 12.44 8.96
N LYS A 171 8.13 13.36 8.61
CA LYS A 171 8.68 13.47 7.25
C LYS A 171 9.68 12.36 6.94
N LEU A 172 10.44 11.89 7.92
CA LEU A 172 11.32 10.74 7.75
C LEU A 172 10.57 9.44 7.52
N LEU A 173 9.40 9.26 8.16
CA LEU A 173 8.59 8.04 8.03
C LEU A 173 7.67 8.04 6.79
N SER A 174 7.40 9.22 6.21
CA SER A 174 6.48 9.35 5.05
C SER A 174 7.02 10.26 3.95
N GLY A 175 8.34 10.26 3.73
CA GLY A 175 9.02 11.05 2.70
C GLY A 175 9.17 10.32 1.37
N ALA A 176 9.88 10.92 0.41
CA ALA A 176 10.13 10.32 -0.90
C ALA A 176 11.11 9.13 -0.83
N LEU A 177 12.08 9.17 0.09
CA LEU A 177 13.11 8.15 0.33
C LEU A 177 13.03 7.63 1.77
N ASP A 178 11.82 7.40 2.27
CA ASP A 178 11.60 6.89 3.62
C ASP A 178 11.99 5.41 3.77
N PRO A 179 12.23 4.95 5.01
CA PRO A 179 12.56 3.56 5.30
C PRO A 179 11.49 2.57 4.83
N ASP A 180 10.21 2.98 4.85
CA ASP A 180 9.08 2.17 4.41
C ASP A 180 9.20 1.87 2.91
N LYS A 181 9.34 2.90 2.05
CA LYS A 181 9.48 2.73 0.59
C LYS A 181 10.75 1.97 0.21
N LEU A 182 11.86 2.26 0.87
CA LEU A 182 13.13 1.57 0.60
C LEU A 182 13.08 0.10 1.02
N ASP A 183 12.32 -0.26 2.07
CA ASP A 183 12.14 -1.68 2.42
C ASP A 183 11.18 -2.35 1.44
N TYR A 184 9.94 -1.85 1.27
CA TYR A 184 8.95 -2.60 0.51
C TYR A 184 9.32 -2.75 -0.97
N LEU A 185 9.91 -1.75 -1.64
CA LEU A 185 10.31 -1.91 -3.04
C LEU A 185 11.33 -3.05 -3.21
N ASN A 186 12.34 -3.12 -2.33
CA ASN A 186 13.33 -4.18 -2.37
C ASN A 186 12.73 -5.54 -1.98
N ARG A 187 11.90 -5.57 -0.93
CA ARG A 187 11.30 -6.79 -0.39
C ARG A 187 10.30 -7.40 -1.36
N ASP A 188 9.39 -6.60 -1.86
CA ASP A 188 8.38 -7.04 -2.83
C ASP A 188 9.04 -7.57 -4.10
N ALA A 189 10.03 -6.86 -4.64
CA ALA A 189 10.78 -7.32 -5.82
C ALA A 189 11.48 -8.65 -5.56
N ARG A 190 12.11 -8.81 -4.39
CA ARG A 190 12.80 -10.04 -4.00
C ARG A 190 11.85 -11.22 -3.92
N TYR A 191 10.72 -11.04 -3.26
CA TYR A 191 9.74 -12.11 -3.07
C TYR A 191 8.89 -12.40 -4.31
N CYS A 192 8.64 -11.40 -5.15
CA CYS A 192 8.04 -11.61 -6.48
C CYS A 192 9.02 -12.18 -7.51
N GLY A 193 10.32 -12.19 -7.23
CA GLY A 193 11.34 -12.67 -8.18
C GLY A 193 11.49 -11.76 -9.40
N VAL A 194 11.26 -10.45 -9.26
CA VAL A 194 11.40 -9.45 -10.34
C VAL A 194 12.65 -8.59 -10.14
N PRO A 195 13.33 -8.15 -11.22
CA PRO A 195 14.63 -7.48 -11.11
C PRO A 195 14.54 -5.96 -10.86
N TYR A 196 13.39 -5.34 -11.03
CA TYR A 196 13.26 -3.88 -11.13
C TYR A 196 12.86 -3.16 -9.83
N GLY A 197 12.84 -3.83 -8.68
CA GLY A 197 12.59 -3.19 -7.37
C GLY A 197 13.85 -3.00 -6.53
N ALA A 198 14.97 -3.62 -6.92
CA ALA A 198 16.22 -3.54 -6.17
C ALA A 198 16.84 -2.14 -6.27
N GLN A 199 17.14 -1.54 -5.10
CA GLN A 199 17.73 -0.22 -4.97
C GLN A 199 19.07 -0.29 -4.27
N ASP A 200 19.99 0.62 -4.59
CA ASP A 200 21.24 0.82 -3.84
C ASP A 200 20.96 1.63 -2.55
N VAL A 201 20.37 0.95 -1.57
CA VAL A 201 19.95 1.57 -0.31
C VAL A 201 21.14 2.09 0.47
N ASP A 202 22.32 1.44 0.39
CA ASP A 202 23.53 1.86 1.07
C ASP A 202 24.01 3.20 0.55
N PHE A 203 24.09 3.35 -0.76
CA PHE A 203 24.45 4.62 -1.38
C PHE A 203 23.43 5.72 -1.09
N ILE A 204 22.13 5.43 -1.26
CA ILE A 204 21.05 6.37 -0.97
C ILE A 204 21.18 6.91 0.46
N MET A 205 21.17 6.04 1.45
CA MET A 205 21.23 6.45 2.86
C MET A 205 22.52 7.22 3.21
N SER A 206 23.64 6.86 2.60
CA SER A 206 24.92 7.53 2.83
C SER A 206 24.97 8.99 2.34
N ARG A 207 24.00 9.41 1.51
CA ARG A 207 23.97 10.73 0.86
C ARG A 207 22.83 11.64 1.29
N LEU A 208 21.91 11.13 2.11
CA LEU A 208 20.83 11.96 2.65
C LEU A 208 21.39 12.97 3.65
N ASN A 209 20.96 14.22 3.53
CA ASN A 209 21.32 15.30 4.43
C ASN A 209 20.10 15.67 5.28
N PRO A 210 20.23 15.88 6.61
CA PRO A 210 19.13 16.26 7.46
C PRO A 210 18.72 17.71 7.23
N ASP A 211 17.40 17.95 7.16
CA ASP A 211 16.81 19.29 7.21
C ASP A 211 15.59 19.26 8.14
N ILE A 212 15.57 20.10 9.17
CA ILE A 212 14.53 20.08 10.21
C ILE A 212 13.13 20.34 9.62
N ASN A 213 13.04 21.12 8.55
CA ASN A 213 11.77 21.50 7.94
C ASN A 213 11.33 20.56 6.81
N ARG A 214 12.26 19.88 6.13
CA ARG A 214 11.97 19.01 4.98
C ARG A 214 12.18 17.52 5.28
N GLY A 215 12.80 17.19 6.40
CA GLY A 215 13.21 15.85 6.77
C GLY A 215 14.58 15.52 6.17
N VAL A 216 14.64 15.22 4.88
CA VAL A 216 15.90 14.96 4.16
C VAL A 216 16.00 15.75 2.88
N ASP A 217 17.22 16.20 2.60
CA ASP A 217 17.66 16.77 1.32
C ASP A 217 18.66 15.80 0.67
N ILE A 218 18.93 16.02 -0.61
CA ILE A 218 19.90 15.25 -1.39
C ILE A 218 20.94 16.16 -2.02
N ASP A 219 22.05 15.60 -2.48
CA ASP A 219 22.95 16.26 -3.44
C ASP A 219 22.68 15.73 -4.88
N SER A 220 23.15 16.46 -5.89
CA SER A 220 22.93 16.13 -7.32
C SER A 220 23.42 14.72 -7.71
N ARG A 221 24.40 14.15 -7.00
CA ARG A 221 24.89 12.79 -7.23
C ARG A 221 23.86 11.72 -6.91
N LEU A 222 22.84 12.05 -6.10
CA LEU A 222 21.77 11.12 -5.75
C LEU A 222 20.62 11.14 -6.75
N ILE A 223 20.57 12.12 -7.68
CA ILE A 223 19.50 12.24 -8.67
C ILE A 223 19.24 10.92 -9.41
N PRO A 224 20.26 10.21 -9.96
CA PRO A 224 20.04 8.94 -10.66
C PRO A 224 19.40 7.84 -9.78
N ASN A 225 19.71 7.83 -8.48
CA ASN A 225 19.12 6.87 -7.55
C ASN A 225 17.66 7.20 -7.24
N VAL A 226 17.31 8.48 -7.10
CA VAL A 226 15.91 8.92 -6.95
C VAL A 226 15.10 8.55 -8.20
N GLU A 227 15.65 8.79 -9.39
CA GLU A 227 15.07 8.39 -10.68
C GLU A 227 14.85 6.86 -10.73
N SER A 228 15.83 6.08 -10.27
CA SER A 228 15.73 4.62 -10.16
C SER A 228 14.60 4.18 -9.23
N VAL A 229 14.47 4.79 -8.05
CA VAL A 229 13.40 4.50 -7.08
C VAL A 229 12.02 4.80 -7.69
N LEU A 230 11.85 5.95 -8.33
CA LEU A 230 10.60 6.34 -8.96
C LEU A 230 10.24 5.41 -10.13
N PHE A 231 11.22 5.05 -10.96
CA PHE A 231 11.01 4.12 -12.07
C PHE A 231 10.70 2.70 -11.57
N SER A 232 11.35 2.26 -10.51
CA SER A 232 11.05 0.98 -9.86
C SER A 232 9.64 0.97 -9.30
N LYS A 233 9.21 2.02 -8.63
CA LYS A 233 7.82 2.18 -8.16
C LYS A 233 6.84 2.06 -9.33
N TYR A 234 7.09 2.75 -10.44
CA TYR A 234 6.28 2.64 -11.66
C TYR A 234 6.18 1.21 -12.17
N LEU A 235 7.32 0.50 -12.32
CA LEU A 235 7.34 -0.88 -12.81
C LEU A 235 6.63 -1.84 -11.85
N MET A 236 6.82 -1.68 -10.53
CA MET A 236 6.14 -2.51 -9.53
C MET A 236 4.62 -2.31 -9.58
N TYR A 237 4.14 -1.07 -9.73
CA TYR A 237 2.71 -0.83 -9.94
C TYR A 237 2.21 -1.50 -11.21
N ARG A 238 2.91 -1.32 -12.33
CA ARG A 238 2.49 -1.81 -13.64
C ARG A 238 2.43 -3.33 -13.74
N THR A 239 3.37 -4.02 -13.10
CA THR A 239 3.58 -5.47 -13.31
C THR A 239 3.16 -6.32 -12.12
N VAL A 240 3.27 -5.82 -10.89
CA VAL A 240 2.98 -6.56 -9.66
C VAL A 240 1.69 -6.09 -9.03
N TYR A 241 1.65 -4.87 -8.49
CA TYR A 241 0.52 -4.42 -7.66
C TYR A 241 -0.78 -4.30 -8.47
N TRP A 242 -0.70 -3.84 -9.73
CA TRP A 242 -1.85 -3.67 -10.61
C TRP A 242 -1.89 -4.69 -11.75
N HIS A 243 -1.20 -5.82 -11.57
CA HIS A 243 -1.39 -6.95 -12.48
C HIS A 243 -2.87 -7.35 -12.52
N ARG A 244 -3.41 -7.60 -13.73
CA ARG A 244 -4.86 -7.82 -13.94
C ARG A 244 -5.47 -8.89 -13.03
N GLN A 245 -4.77 -10.01 -12.78
CA GLN A 245 -5.28 -11.07 -11.90
C GLN A 245 -5.23 -10.67 -10.42
N VAL A 246 -4.20 -9.91 -10.01
CA VAL A 246 -4.12 -9.34 -8.67
C VAL A 246 -5.27 -8.37 -8.42
N ARG A 247 -5.52 -7.47 -9.39
CA ARG A 247 -6.66 -6.55 -9.32
C ARG A 247 -7.99 -7.29 -9.27
N ALA A 248 -8.16 -8.36 -10.06
CA ALA A 248 -9.37 -9.17 -10.04
C ALA A 248 -9.61 -9.80 -8.66
N ALA A 249 -8.60 -10.47 -8.09
CA ALA A 249 -8.70 -11.06 -6.75
C ALA A 249 -9.02 -10.01 -5.68
N THR A 250 -8.33 -8.87 -5.72
CA THR A 250 -8.58 -7.74 -4.82
C THR A 250 -10.00 -7.20 -4.96
N ALA A 251 -10.49 -7.00 -6.19
CA ALA A 251 -11.82 -6.49 -6.47
C ALA A 251 -12.92 -7.46 -6.00
N MET A 252 -12.69 -8.78 -6.10
CA MET A 252 -13.61 -9.80 -5.57
C MET A 252 -13.74 -9.70 -4.04
N VAL A 253 -12.61 -9.62 -3.31
CA VAL A 253 -12.63 -9.44 -1.84
C VAL A 253 -13.32 -8.15 -1.46
N LYS A 254 -12.99 -7.05 -2.14
CA LYS A 254 -13.57 -5.74 -1.94
C LYS A 254 -15.09 -5.76 -2.14
N LYS A 255 -15.60 -6.37 -3.22
CA LYS A 255 -17.04 -6.53 -3.48
C LYS A 255 -17.73 -7.30 -2.36
N ALA A 256 -17.14 -8.41 -1.89
CA ALA A 256 -17.67 -9.18 -0.77
C ALA A 256 -17.77 -8.35 0.51
N LEU A 257 -16.71 -7.59 0.85
CA LEU A 257 -16.71 -6.70 2.01
C LEU A 257 -17.77 -5.59 1.90
N ILE A 258 -17.87 -4.96 0.73
CA ILE A 258 -18.91 -3.93 0.47
C ILE A 258 -20.32 -4.50 0.67
N ASN A 259 -20.58 -5.68 0.13
CA ASN A 259 -21.89 -6.33 0.25
C ASN A 259 -22.20 -6.65 1.72
N GLY A 260 -21.20 -7.17 2.46
CA GLY A 260 -21.36 -7.46 3.89
C GLY A 260 -21.63 -6.24 4.74
N LEU A 261 -20.89 -5.14 4.49
CA LEU A 261 -21.10 -3.87 5.20
C LEU A 261 -22.46 -3.24 4.87
N LYS A 262 -22.86 -3.21 3.58
CA LYS A 262 -24.16 -2.66 3.15
C LYS A 262 -25.35 -3.44 3.67
N SER A 263 -25.26 -4.77 3.73
CA SER A 263 -26.35 -5.60 4.27
C SER A 263 -26.44 -5.57 5.79
N GLY A 264 -25.45 -4.99 6.48
CA GLY A 264 -25.35 -5.00 7.94
C GLY A 264 -24.90 -6.35 8.53
N ASN A 265 -24.57 -7.33 7.70
CA ASN A 265 -24.04 -8.63 8.13
C ASN A 265 -22.60 -8.52 8.67
N LEU A 266 -21.87 -7.50 8.24
CA LEU A 266 -20.51 -7.20 8.65
C LEU A 266 -20.46 -5.77 9.19
N LYS A 267 -19.74 -5.57 10.31
CA LYS A 267 -19.43 -4.25 10.86
C LYS A 267 -17.96 -3.92 10.64
N GLU A 268 -17.62 -2.64 10.51
CA GLU A 268 -16.24 -2.20 10.25
C GLU A 268 -15.27 -2.61 11.36
N GLU A 269 -15.69 -2.56 12.64
CA GLU A 269 -14.85 -2.91 13.78
C GLU A 269 -14.45 -4.38 13.78
N GLU A 270 -15.21 -5.25 13.10
CA GLU A 270 -14.90 -6.67 12.97
C GLU A 270 -13.72 -6.93 12.03
N LEU A 271 -13.35 -5.95 11.19
CA LEU A 271 -12.22 -6.03 10.26
C LEU A 271 -10.87 -5.71 10.92
N TYR A 272 -10.85 -4.83 11.91
CA TYR A 272 -9.63 -4.15 12.36
C TYR A 272 -8.58 -5.04 13.02
N ASN A 273 -8.95 -6.19 13.58
CA ASN A 273 -8.01 -7.10 14.23
C ASN A 273 -7.85 -8.43 13.49
N LEU A 274 -8.27 -8.51 12.23
CA LEU A 274 -8.17 -9.73 11.44
C LEU A 274 -6.76 -9.93 10.88
N ASP A 275 -6.45 -11.19 10.61
CA ASP A 275 -5.40 -11.65 9.70
C ASP A 275 -6.03 -12.29 8.46
N ASP A 276 -5.22 -12.70 7.48
CA ASP A 276 -5.74 -13.22 6.21
C ASP A 276 -6.63 -14.45 6.39
N TYR A 277 -6.29 -15.35 7.33
CA TYR A 277 -7.10 -16.53 7.60
C TYR A 277 -8.44 -16.19 8.27
N SER A 278 -8.41 -15.34 9.30
CA SER A 278 -9.62 -14.94 10.03
C SER A 278 -10.56 -14.08 9.18
N LEU A 279 -10.03 -13.29 8.23
CA LEU A 279 -10.86 -12.55 7.27
C LEU A 279 -11.71 -13.53 6.43
N PHE A 280 -11.10 -14.52 5.79
CA PHE A 280 -11.85 -15.45 4.94
C PHE A 280 -12.82 -16.33 5.74
N THR A 281 -12.47 -16.68 6.98
CA THR A 281 -13.37 -17.37 7.89
C THR A 281 -14.61 -16.50 8.20
N LEU A 282 -14.40 -15.23 8.53
CA LEU A 282 -15.48 -14.29 8.81
C LEU A 282 -16.38 -14.06 7.58
N LEU A 283 -15.79 -13.86 6.41
CA LEU A 283 -16.53 -13.69 5.16
C LEU A 283 -17.38 -14.90 4.82
N GLY A 284 -16.83 -16.12 4.97
CA GLY A 284 -17.56 -17.37 4.75
C GLY A 284 -18.76 -17.52 5.69
N GLN A 285 -18.61 -17.15 6.96
CA GLN A 285 -19.68 -17.25 7.98
C GLN A 285 -20.76 -16.20 7.81
N LYS A 286 -20.40 -14.95 7.48
CA LYS A 286 -21.31 -13.82 7.52
C LYS A 286 -21.92 -13.46 6.16
N ILE A 287 -21.21 -13.70 5.09
CA ILE A 287 -21.63 -13.35 3.73
C ILE A 287 -21.90 -14.60 2.92
N GLY A 288 -20.99 -15.57 2.95
CA GLY A 288 -21.08 -16.81 2.17
C GLY A 288 -21.13 -16.56 0.65
N GLY A 289 -21.63 -17.56 -0.07
CA GLY A 289 -21.92 -17.46 -1.50
C GLY A 289 -20.74 -17.73 -2.43
N SER A 290 -21.07 -17.85 -3.72
CA SER A 290 -20.15 -18.30 -4.78
C SER A 290 -18.93 -17.40 -4.96
N LEU A 291 -19.03 -16.11 -4.62
CA LEU A 291 -17.92 -15.15 -4.72
C LEU A 291 -16.82 -15.51 -3.71
N ILE A 292 -17.18 -15.74 -2.44
CA ILE A 292 -16.21 -16.12 -1.38
C ILE A 292 -15.62 -17.50 -1.66
N GLU A 293 -16.43 -18.46 -2.03
CA GLU A 293 -15.98 -19.81 -2.42
C GLU A 293 -14.98 -19.73 -3.59
N SER A 294 -15.28 -18.91 -4.61
CA SER A 294 -14.41 -18.74 -5.77
C SER A 294 -13.05 -18.16 -5.37
N ILE A 295 -13.01 -17.19 -4.45
CA ILE A 295 -11.75 -16.60 -3.95
C ILE A 295 -10.95 -17.68 -3.20
N GLN A 296 -11.57 -18.41 -2.28
CA GLN A 296 -10.92 -19.45 -1.47
C GLN A 296 -10.37 -20.60 -2.32
N GLU A 297 -11.03 -20.94 -3.41
CA GLU A 297 -10.61 -21.98 -4.35
C GLU A 297 -9.67 -21.47 -5.44
N GLY A 298 -9.30 -20.19 -5.42
CA GLY A 298 -8.43 -19.59 -6.42
C GLY A 298 -9.06 -19.38 -7.80
N ARG A 299 -10.39 -19.49 -7.92
CA ARG A 299 -11.14 -19.20 -9.15
C ARG A 299 -11.36 -17.70 -9.31
N ILE A 300 -10.30 -17.01 -9.69
CA ILE A 300 -10.30 -15.55 -9.82
C ILE A 300 -11.01 -15.14 -11.10
N TYR A 301 -11.87 -14.11 -11.04
CA TYR A 301 -12.59 -13.56 -12.19
C TYR A 301 -11.62 -13.12 -13.29
N SER A 302 -12.09 -13.14 -14.53
CA SER A 302 -11.28 -12.80 -15.71
C SER A 302 -11.64 -11.42 -16.24
N ALA A 303 -10.64 -10.67 -16.70
CA ALA A 303 -10.86 -9.37 -17.32
C ALA A 303 -11.53 -9.53 -18.70
N ALA A 304 -12.78 -9.10 -18.80
CA ALA A 304 -13.54 -9.05 -20.03
C ALA A 304 -13.28 -7.76 -20.80
N LEU A 305 -13.02 -6.66 -20.10
CA LEU A 305 -12.70 -5.35 -20.67
C LEU A 305 -11.57 -4.71 -19.90
N GLU A 306 -10.63 -4.08 -20.60
CA GLU A 306 -9.56 -3.25 -20.04
C GLU A 306 -9.45 -1.97 -20.88
N ILE A 307 -9.61 -0.81 -20.28
CA ILE A 307 -9.55 0.50 -20.94
C ILE A 307 -8.62 1.41 -20.13
N SER A 308 -7.56 1.91 -20.78
CA SER A 308 -6.72 2.96 -20.22
C SER A 308 -7.45 4.31 -20.28
N VAL A 309 -7.52 5.00 -19.15
CA VAL A 309 -8.27 6.26 -19.00
C VAL A 309 -7.32 7.39 -18.64
N ASN A 310 -7.50 8.54 -19.29
CA ASN A 310 -6.78 9.75 -18.95
C ASN A 310 -7.55 10.54 -17.87
N LEU A 311 -6.92 10.75 -16.70
CA LEU A 311 -7.56 11.45 -15.58
C LEU A 311 -7.56 12.98 -15.71
N ASP A 312 -6.68 13.55 -16.56
CA ASP A 312 -6.53 15.01 -16.68
C ASP A 312 -7.60 15.66 -17.59
N GLU A 313 -8.33 14.86 -18.35
CA GLU A 313 -9.42 15.35 -19.17
C GLU A 313 -10.74 15.21 -18.40
N GLU A 314 -10.99 16.15 -17.48
CA GLU A 314 -12.22 16.21 -16.67
C GLU A 314 -13.52 16.28 -17.50
N SER A 315 -13.45 16.31 -18.82
CA SER A 315 -14.65 16.61 -19.58
C SER A 315 -14.88 15.91 -20.90
N GLN A 316 -13.95 15.19 -21.55
CA GLN A 316 -14.26 14.84 -22.95
C GLN A 316 -13.85 13.48 -23.53
N ASN A 317 -13.07 12.62 -22.90
CA ASN A 317 -12.66 11.34 -23.54
C ASN A 317 -12.89 10.06 -22.74
N THR A 318 -13.96 10.01 -21.94
CA THR A 318 -14.55 8.75 -21.48
C THR A 318 -15.38 8.03 -22.55
N SER A 319 -15.26 8.50 -23.81
CA SER A 319 -16.03 7.97 -24.93
C SER A 319 -15.81 6.47 -25.19
N ASP A 320 -14.75 5.88 -24.65
CA ASP A 320 -14.44 4.46 -24.78
C ASP A 320 -15.03 3.59 -23.66
N LEU A 321 -15.51 4.20 -22.57
CA LEU A 321 -16.19 3.49 -21.50
C LEU A 321 -17.69 3.39 -21.76
N PRO A 322 -18.32 2.26 -21.42
CA PRO A 322 -19.76 2.09 -21.54
C PRO A 322 -20.55 2.85 -20.44
N PHE A 323 -19.89 3.56 -19.55
CA PHE A 323 -20.45 4.29 -18.40
C PHE A 323 -19.64 5.55 -18.10
N ASP A 324 -20.25 6.48 -17.39
CA ASP A 324 -19.52 7.64 -16.83
C ASP A 324 -18.63 7.20 -15.66
N ILE A 325 -17.31 7.39 -15.81
CA ILE A 325 -16.33 7.02 -14.79
C ILE A 325 -16.55 7.76 -13.47
N ILE A 326 -17.03 9.00 -13.52
CA ILE A 326 -17.30 9.82 -12.34
C ILE A 326 -18.45 9.18 -11.53
N GLU A 327 -19.48 8.71 -12.21
CA GLU A 327 -20.59 8.03 -11.55
C GLU A 327 -20.18 6.69 -10.95
N VAL A 328 -19.39 5.91 -11.67
CA VAL A 328 -18.98 4.57 -11.24
C VAL A 328 -17.90 4.60 -10.17
N ARG A 329 -17.21 5.72 -9.95
CA ARG A 329 -16.40 5.94 -8.74
C ARG A 329 -17.24 5.87 -7.46
N ASN A 330 -18.49 6.26 -7.52
CA ASN A 330 -19.39 6.06 -6.39
C ASN A 330 -19.72 4.57 -6.25
N ILE A 331 -19.32 3.97 -5.15
CA ILE A 331 -19.45 2.55 -4.86
C ILE A 331 -20.90 2.05 -4.85
N ASN A 332 -21.86 2.93 -4.55
CA ASN A 332 -23.30 2.59 -4.55
C ASN A 332 -23.83 2.54 -5.98
N LYS A 333 -23.43 3.48 -6.83
CA LYS A 333 -23.80 3.50 -8.24
C LYS A 333 -23.15 2.35 -9.00
N ARG A 334 -21.91 1.98 -8.66
CA ARG A 334 -21.17 0.87 -9.27
C ARG A 334 -21.96 -0.44 -9.26
N ALA A 335 -22.55 -0.81 -8.13
CA ALA A 335 -23.37 -2.03 -8.03
C ALA A 335 -24.60 -1.99 -8.96
N VAL A 336 -25.22 -0.82 -9.17
CA VAL A 336 -26.33 -0.64 -10.10
C VAL A 336 -25.86 -0.87 -11.54
N PHE A 337 -24.71 -0.30 -11.94
CA PHE A 337 -24.16 -0.52 -13.28
C PHE A 337 -23.77 -1.98 -13.52
N GLU A 338 -23.19 -2.66 -12.52
CA GLU A 338 -22.88 -4.09 -12.60
C GLU A 338 -24.13 -4.93 -12.88
N GLU A 339 -25.25 -4.64 -12.19
CA GLU A 339 -26.53 -5.34 -12.44
C GLU A 339 -27.13 -4.97 -13.80
N GLU A 340 -26.99 -3.74 -14.27
CA GLU A 340 -27.46 -3.34 -15.60
C GLU A 340 -26.69 -4.04 -16.73
N ILE A 341 -25.36 -4.19 -16.55
CA ILE A 341 -24.53 -5.00 -17.46
C ILE A 341 -25.02 -6.44 -17.46
N ALA A 342 -25.26 -7.03 -16.28
CA ALA A 342 -25.78 -8.39 -16.17
C ALA A 342 -27.13 -8.54 -16.87
N LYS A 343 -28.04 -7.59 -16.67
CA LYS A 343 -29.37 -7.57 -17.34
C LYS A 343 -29.26 -7.53 -18.86
N LYS A 344 -28.40 -6.70 -19.41
CA LYS A 344 -28.15 -6.65 -20.86
C LYS A 344 -27.59 -7.97 -21.38
N LEU A 345 -26.70 -8.61 -20.65
CA LEU A 345 -26.11 -9.91 -21.01
C LEU A 345 -27.14 -11.04 -20.95
N ARG A 346 -28.02 -11.07 -19.92
CA ARG A 346 -29.14 -12.02 -19.85
C ARG A 346 -30.10 -11.91 -21.04
N ASN A 347 -30.34 -10.71 -21.50
CA ASN A 347 -31.23 -10.45 -22.65
C ASN A 347 -30.58 -10.74 -24.00
N SER A 348 -29.29 -11.11 -24.03
CA SER A 348 -28.64 -11.57 -25.25
C SER A 348 -29.17 -12.96 -25.64
N SER A 349 -29.07 -13.31 -26.93
CA SER A 349 -29.52 -14.62 -27.42
C SER A 349 -28.71 -15.82 -26.92
N ASN A 350 -27.76 -15.59 -26.00
CA ASN A 350 -26.89 -16.65 -25.49
C ASN A 350 -27.47 -17.25 -24.20
N ILE A 351 -27.94 -18.49 -24.30
CA ILE A 351 -28.53 -19.24 -23.19
C ILE A 351 -27.57 -19.44 -22.01
N GLU A 352 -26.25 -19.48 -22.25
CA GLU A 352 -25.24 -19.63 -21.20
C GLU A 352 -25.14 -18.40 -20.29
N LEU A 353 -25.65 -17.26 -20.74
CA LEU A 353 -25.69 -16.00 -19.97
C LEU A 353 -27.04 -15.74 -19.27
N ALA A 354 -28.00 -16.66 -19.41
CA ALA A 354 -29.36 -16.46 -18.87
C ALA A 354 -29.40 -16.29 -17.32
N GLU A 355 -28.40 -16.84 -16.61
CA GLU A 355 -28.33 -16.80 -15.15
C GLU A 355 -27.33 -15.76 -14.61
N ILE A 356 -26.63 -14.99 -15.46
CA ILE A 356 -25.63 -14.03 -15.00
C ILE A 356 -26.28 -12.91 -14.17
N THR A 357 -25.65 -12.54 -13.08
CA THR A 357 -26.14 -11.50 -12.16
C THR A 357 -25.08 -10.42 -11.97
N GLY A 358 -25.44 -9.32 -11.32
CA GLY A 358 -24.46 -8.28 -10.94
C GLY A 358 -23.35 -8.80 -10.03
N GLU A 359 -23.56 -9.90 -9.30
CA GLU A 359 -22.51 -10.55 -8.50
C GLU A 359 -21.40 -11.16 -9.35
N ASP A 360 -21.71 -11.57 -10.58
CA ASP A 360 -20.78 -12.17 -11.52
C ASP A 360 -19.95 -11.13 -12.28
N ILE A 361 -20.19 -9.85 -12.06
CA ILE A 361 -19.55 -8.72 -12.76
C ILE A 361 -18.95 -7.78 -11.74
N ILE A 362 -17.72 -7.34 -11.94
CA ILE A 362 -17.04 -6.38 -11.07
C ILE A 362 -16.40 -5.30 -11.92
N ILE A 363 -16.80 -4.05 -11.68
CA ILE A 363 -16.14 -2.87 -12.24
C ILE A 363 -15.02 -2.46 -11.29
N ASP A 364 -13.78 -2.50 -11.77
CA ASP A 364 -12.59 -2.14 -11.01
C ASP A 364 -11.98 -0.84 -11.53
N ILE A 365 -11.88 0.14 -10.63
CA ILE A 365 -11.26 1.43 -10.88
C ILE A 365 -10.10 1.56 -9.89
N PRO A 366 -8.84 1.66 -10.35
CA PRO A 366 -7.71 1.83 -9.44
C PRO A 366 -7.75 3.22 -8.78
N GLU A 367 -7.24 3.29 -7.54
CA GLU A 367 -7.01 4.57 -6.87
C GLU A 367 -5.88 5.34 -7.57
N PRO A 368 -5.87 6.70 -7.49
CA PRO A 368 -4.76 7.49 -8.00
C PRO A 368 -3.43 7.13 -7.32
N VAL A 369 -2.36 7.04 -8.10
CA VAL A 369 -0.99 6.86 -7.60
C VAL A 369 -0.25 8.19 -7.68
N SER A 370 0.48 8.52 -6.62
CA SER A 370 1.37 9.67 -6.57
C SER A 370 2.83 9.24 -6.67
N PHE A 371 3.65 10.08 -7.27
CA PHE A 371 5.11 9.95 -7.28
C PHE A 371 5.68 11.19 -6.57
N GLU A 372 6.28 10.97 -5.40
CA GLU A 372 6.82 12.05 -4.58
C GLU A 372 8.15 12.53 -5.15
N THR A 373 8.15 13.74 -5.72
CA THR A 373 9.33 14.39 -6.32
C THR A 373 9.77 15.65 -5.56
N GLY A 374 9.23 15.88 -4.37
CA GLY A 374 9.43 17.08 -3.56
C GLY A 374 10.77 17.13 -2.81
N LEU A 375 11.80 16.38 -3.21
CA LEU A 375 13.13 16.43 -2.62
C LEU A 375 13.87 17.69 -3.05
N TYR A 376 14.63 18.31 -2.13
CA TYR A 376 15.46 19.47 -2.42
C TYR A 376 16.91 19.03 -2.71
N VAL A 377 17.48 19.56 -3.79
CA VAL A 377 18.86 19.29 -4.24
C VAL A 377 19.74 20.44 -3.76
N THR A 378 20.54 20.18 -2.73
CA THR A 378 21.23 21.24 -1.98
C THR A 378 22.30 21.99 -2.78
N ASP A 379 23.08 21.30 -3.59
CA ASP A 379 24.17 21.89 -4.40
C ASP A 379 23.65 22.61 -5.65
N GLU A 380 22.44 22.29 -6.13
CA GLU A 380 21.78 22.98 -7.24
C GLU A 380 20.78 24.04 -6.76
N GLN A 381 20.41 24.04 -5.47
CA GLN A 381 19.41 24.94 -4.86
C GLN A 381 18.04 24.88 -5.58
N LYS A 382 17.60 23.68 -5.95
CA LYS A 382 16.35 23.43 -6.70
C LYS A 382 15.63 22.19 -6.16
N LEU A 383 14.39 22.03 -6.57
CA LEU A 383 13.68 20.77 -6.36
C LEU A 383 14.19 19.69 -7.32
N PHE A 384 14.11 18.43 -6.93
CA PHE A 384 14.44 17.30 -7.78
C PHE A 384 13.70 17.31 -9.13
N SER A 385 12.43 17.70 -9.13
CA SER A 385 11.60 17.83 -10.35
C SER A 385 12.13 18.89 -11.34
N GLU A 386 12.94 19.84 -10.87
CA GLU A 386 13.58 20.87 -11.70
C GLU A 386 15.01 20.46 -12.09
N SER A 387 15.66 19.65 -11.26
CA SER A 387 17.05 19.17 -11.44
C SER A 387 17.13 17.93 -12.32
N SER A 388 16.16 17.01 -12.19
CA SER A 388 16.10 15.80 -13.03
C SER A 388 15.71 16.17 -14.47
N SER A 389 16.48 15.67 -15.43
CA SER A 389 16.14 15.79 -16.86
C SER A 389 15.11 14.74 -17.29
N ALA A 390 15.05 13.60 -16.61
CA ALA A 390 14.21 12.46 -16.95
C ALA A 390 12.82 12.48 -16.27
N PHE A 391 12.75 12.94 -15.01
CA PHE A 391 11.52 12.91 -14.19
C PHE A 391 10.91 14.31 -14.01
N LYS A 392 10.65 14.98 -15.12
CA LYS A 392 9.83 16.20 -15.14
C LYS A 392 8.36 15.86 -14.89
N ALA A 393 7.56 16.87 -14.56
CA ALA A 393 6.13 16.70 -14.30
C ALA A 393 5.39 15.97 -15.43
N GLU A 394 5.76 16.27 -16.69
CA GLU A 394 5.17 15.62 -17.87
C GLU A 394 5.47 14.11 -17.93
N THR A 395 6.70 13.71 -17.58
CA THR A 395 7.09 12.28 -17.53
C THR A 395 6.34 11.55 -16.44
N VAL A 396 6.26 12.14 -15.25
CA VAL A 396 5.50 11.57 -14.12
C VAL A 396 4.03 11.40 -14.49
N ASN A 397 3.42 12.42 -15.11
CA ASN A 397 2.05 12.35 -15.60
C ASN A 397 1.87 11.27 -16.66
N ALA A 398 2.83 11.10 -17.57
CA ALA A 398 2.80 10.03 -18.57
C ALA A 398 2.83 8.64 -17.90
N PHE A 399 3.62 8.43 -16.84
CA PHE A 399 3.61 7.18 -16.08
C PHE A 399 2.26 6.93 -15.42
N ILE A 400 1.68 7.92 -14.76
CA ILE A 400 0.36 7.83 -14.13
C ILE A 400 -0.70 7.43 -15.16
N LYS A 401 -0.72 8.08 -16.33
CA LYS A 401 -1.64 7.78 -17.42
C LYS A 401 -1.54 6.33 -17.92
N THR A 402 -0.33 5.80 -18.06
CA THR A 402 -0.13 4.41 -18.50
C THR A 402 -0.52 3.37 -17.46
N LEU A 403 -0.59 3.75 -16.19
CA LEU A 403 -1.01 2.85 -15.10
C LEU A 403 -2.52 2.79 -14.95
N TYR A 404 -3.23 3.88 -15.24
CA TYR A 404 -4.64 3.99 -14.91
C TYR A 404 -5.52 3.26 -15.92
N THR A 405 -5.92 2.05 -15.56
CA THR A 405 -6.74 1.17 -16.39
C THR A 405 -7.99 0.75 -15.65
N VAL A 406 -9.16 1.08 -16.19
CA VAL A 406 -10.45 0.60 -15.73
C VAL A 406 -10.69 -0.79 -16.29
N ARG A 407 -11.22 -1.70 -15.46
CA ARG A 407 -11.46 -3.10 -15.84
C ARG A 407 -12.88 -3.52 -15.50
N ILE A 408 -13.42 -4.40 -16.33
CA ILE A 408 -14.62 -5.18 -16.00
C ILE A 408 -14.17 -6.63 -15.87
N PHE A 409 -14.30 -7.16 -14.66
CA PHE A 409 -14.05 -8.57 -14.39
C PHE A 409 -15.35 -9.35 -14.41
N ILE A 410 -15.29 -10.58 -14.89
CA ILE A 410 -16.45 -11.46 -15.02
C ILE A 410 -16.10 -12.84 -14.48
N ASN A 411 -17.08 -13.46 -13.81
CA ASN A 411 -16.97 -14.82 -13.31
C ASN A 411 -16.53 -15.77 -14.44
N GLN A 412 -15.55 -16.62 -14.16
CA GLN A 412 -14.97 -17.56 -15.13
C GLN A 412 -16.02 -18.48 -15.77
N LYS A 413 -17.11 -18.80 -15.06
CA LYS A 413 -18.25 -19.57 -15.60
C LYS A 413 -18.77 -18.99 -16.91
N TYR A 414 -18.83 -17.65 -17.00
CA TYR A 414 -19.40 -16.92 -18.14
C TYR A 414 -18.37 -16.36 -19.12
N TYR A 415 -17.09 -16.38 -18.74
CA TYR A 415 -16.04 -15.69 -19.52
C TYR A 415 -15.87 -16.20 -20.95
N ARG A 416 -15.96 -17.53 -21.19
CA ARG A 416 -15.79 -18.12 -22.51
C ARG A 416 -16.90 -17.70 -23.46
N SER A 417 -18.15 -17.76 -23.00
CA SER A 417 -19.35 -17.37 -23.76
C SER A 417 -19.29 -15.89 -24.12
N LEU A 418 -18.92 -15.05 -23.16
CA LEU A 418 -18.73 -13.61 -23.37
C LEU A 418 -17.65 -13.30 -24.37
N LYS A 419 -16.49 -13.96 -24.31
CA LYS A 419 -15.37 -13.76 -25.24
C LYS A 419 -15.76 -14.09 -26.68
N THR A 420 -16.61 -15.08 -26.87
CA THR A 420 -17.15 -15.45 -28.19
C THR A 420 -18.10 -14.36 -28.71
N ILE A 421 -18.99 -13.87 -27.85
CA ILE A 421 -19.91 -12.78 -28.16
C ILE A 421 -19.16 -11.48 -28.47
N MET A 422 -18.17 -11.12 -27.66
CA MET A 422 -17.36 -9.91 -27.86
C MET A 422 -16.49 -9.96 -29.13
N LYS A 423 -16.12 -11.15 -29.62
CA LYS A 423 -15.44 -11.29 -30.91
C LYS A 423 -16.37 -11.12 -32.13
N ASN A 424 -17.63 -11.53 -31.96
CA ASN A 424 -18.57 -11.59 -33.08
C ASN A 424 -19.48 -10.34 -33.17
N TYR A 425 -19.55 -9.54 -32.14
CA TYR A 425 -20.34 -8.32 -32.10
C TYR A 425 -19.50 -7.19 -31.54
N SER A 426 -19.65 -6.00 -32.11
CA SER A 426 -19.32 -4.75 -31.45
C SER A 426 -20.32 -4.49 -30.29
N ILE A 427 -20.45 -5.47 -29.37
CA ILE A 427 -21.31 -5.39 -28.19
C ILE A 427 -20.88 -4.22 -27.27
N LEU A 428 -19.70 -3.71 -27.49
CA LEU A 428 -19.23 -2.44 -26.99
C LEU A 428 -19.51 -1.29 -27.96
N ASP A 429 -20.50 -1.43 -28.85
CA ASP A 429 -21.05 -0.28 -29.56
C ASP A 429 -21.56 0.70 -28.50
N ARG A 430 -20.86 1.83 -28.40
CA ARG A 430 -21.00 2.86 -27.37
C ARG A 430 -22.43 3.33 -27.19
N GLU A 431 -23.23 3.31 -28.26
CA GLU A 431 -24.63 3.70 -28.21
C GLU A 431 -25.51 2.70 -27.45
N SER A 432 -25.17 1.41 -27.46
CA SER A 432 -25.94 0.38 -26.75
C SER A 432 -25.69 0.34 -25.23
N TRP A 433 -24.62 0.99 -24.74
CA TRP A 433 -24.23 1.02 -23.31
C TRP A 433 -24.42 2.38 -22.64
N ARG A 434 -24.79 3.43 -23.40
CA ARG A 434 -25.19 4.71 -22.81
C ARG A 434 -26.52 4.52 -22.07
N LEU A 435 -26.48 4.75 -20.77
CA LEU A 435 -27.63 4.80 -19.88
C LEU A 435 -28.28 6.17 -19.95
#